data_ada3e1fc165e8340044314741579a198
#
_entry.id   ada3e1fc165e8340044314741579a198
#
_cell.length_a   1.000
_cell.length_b   1.000
_cell.length_c   1.000
_cell.angle_alpha   90.00
_cell.angle_beta   90.00
_cell.angle_gamma   90.00
#
_symmetry.space_group_name_H-M   'P 1'
#
loop_
_entity.id
_entity.type
_entity.pdbx_description
1 polymer ?
#
loop_
_entity_poly.entity_id
_entity_poly.type
_entity_poly.pdbx_seq_one_letter_code
_entity_poly.pdbx_strand_id
1 'polypeptide(L)'
;MKHFFLRVEHMTTLASMYFACAMLALAAALGLFQIITRFVLEEPAEWTEVMIRFSLIWMVFMGIPMAFRQGAMVSVDVLHRWAGPRMKRVLDTVVMIASLSLVAVIIIVGWDYSLRGKVQTIIGLEEYSMFWAYIAMPLGGLFSVLGIIGNFFDPVRMELETAL
;
A
#
# COMPACT_ATOMS: atom_id res chain seq x y z
N MET A 1 -18.64 -1.84 20.33
CA MET A 1 -18.34 -2.17 18.93
C MET A 1 -17.28 -1.28 18.32
N LYS A 2 -17.34 0.07 18.47
CA LYS A 2 -16.34 1.02 17.92
C LYS A 2 -14.90 0.70 18.38
N HIS A 3 -14.66 0.47 19.67
CA HIS A 3 -13.31 0.15 20.19
C HIS A 3 -12.75 -1.18 19.68
N PHE A 4 -13.60 -2.18 19.45
CA PHE A 4 -13.16 -3.46 18.87
C PHE A 4 -12.75 -3.28 17.41
N PHE A 5 -13.56 -2.57 16.62
CA PHE A 5 -13.26 -2.27 15.22
C PHE A 5 -11.94 -1.50 15.07
N LEU A 6 -11.74 -0.42 15.85
CA LEU A 6 -10.51 0.37 15.81
C LEU A 6 -9.27 -0.44 16.21
N ARG A 7 -9.41 -1.39 17.13
CA ARG A 7 -8.30 -2.27 17.52
C ARG A 7 -7.93 -3.23 16.38
N VAL A 8 -8.92 -3.84 15.72
CA VAL A 8 -8.69 -4.74 14.58
C VAL A 8 -8.08 -3.95 13.41
N GLU A 9 -8.63 -2.79 13.09
CA GLU A 9 -8.11 -1.90 12.07
C GLU A 9 -6.66 -1.52 12.34
N HIS A 10 -6.35 -1.07 13.56
CA HIS A 10 -4.99 -0.69 13.94
C HIS A 10 -4.00 -1.85 13.82
N MET A 11 -4.38 -3.06 14.26
CA MET A 11 -3.53 -4.25 14.14
C MET A 11 -3.29 -4.64 12.68
N THR A 12 -4.32 -4.62 11.85
CA THR A 12 -4.20 -4.98 10.43
C THR A 12 -3.37 -3.96 9.66
N THR A 13 -3.57 -2.67 9.92
CA THR A 13 -2.82 -1.59 9.27
C THR A 13 -1.34 -1.60 9.70
N LEU A 14 -1.07 -1.85 10.99
CA LEU A 14 0.29 -2.00 11.50
C LEU A 14 0.98 -3.24 10.91
N ALA A 15 0.29 -4.38 10.86
CA ALA A 15 0.83 -5.60 10.27
C ALA A 15 1.15 -5.42 8.79
N SER A 16 0.27 -4.76 8.03
CA SER A 16 0.52 -4.46 6.62
C SER A 16 1.71 -3.52 6.41
N MET A 17 1.90 -2.54 7.29
CA MET A 17 3.06 -1.66 7.27
C MET A 17 4.37 -2.40 7.56
N TYR A 18 4.42 -3.25 8.59
CA TYR A 18 5.62 -4.06 8.87
C TYR A 18 5.94 -5.00 7.71
N PHE A 19 4.92 -5.59 7.10
CA PHE A 19 5.10 -6.41 5.92
C PHE A 19 5.66 -5.60 4.74
N ALA A 20 5.15 -4.39 4.50
CA ALA A 20 5.67 -3.49 3.48
C ALA A 20 7.14 -3.12 3.73
N CYS A 21 7.51 -2.82 4.98
CA CYS A 21 8.91 -2.56 5.35
C CYS A 21 9.81 -3.77 5.12
N ALA A 22 9.34 -4.97 5.44
CA ALA A 22 10.09 -6.21 5.19
C ALA A 22 10.29 -6.44 3.69
N MET A 23 9.27 -6.19 2.85
CA MET A 23 9.39 -6.28 1.39
C MET A 23 10.36 -5.24 0.81
N LEU A 24 10.38 -4.03 1.36
CA LEU A 24 11.37 -3.01 0.99
C LEU A 24 12.79 -3.45 1.33
N ALA A 25 13.01 -3.96 2.53
CA ALA A 25 14.31 -4.47 2.96
C ALA A 25 14.77 -5.64 2.09
N LEU A 26 13.87 -6.55 1.73
CA LEU A 26 14.13 -7.65 0.81
C LEU A 26 14.51 -7.14 -0.58
N ALA A 27 13.76 -6.18 -1.13
CA ALA A 27 14.06 -5.58 -2.42
C ALA A 27 15.44 -4.91 -2.44
N ALA A 28 15.80 -4.19 -1.37
CA ALA A 28 17.11 -3.55 -1.23
C ALA A 28 18.23 -4.58 -1.13
N ALA A 29 18.06 -5.64 -0.35
CA ALA A 29 19.04 -6.72 -0.22
C ALA A 29 19.26 -7.46 -1.55
N LEU A 30 18.18 -7.78 -2.27
CA LEU A 30 18.25 -8.40 -3.59
C LEU A 30 18.91 -7.48 -4.62
N GLY A 31 18.64 -6.16 -4.54
CA GLY A 31 19.28 -5.18 -5.41
C GLY A 31 20.80 -5.11 -5.19
N LEU A 32 21.25 -5.11 -3.93
CA LEU A 32 22.68 -5.19 -3.61
C LEU A 32 23.29 -6.50 -4.09
N PHE A 33 22.62 -7.62 -3.87
CA PHE A 33 23.04 -8.93 -4.37
C PHE A 33 23.19 -8.93 -5.90
N GLN A 34 22.22 -8.37 -6.63
CA GLN A 34 22.25 -8.25 -8.08
C GLN A 34 23.45 -7.44 -8.58
N ILE A 35 23.79 -6.35 -7.88
CA ILE A 35 24.98 -5.54 -8.21
C ILE A 35 26.24 -6.37 -8.03
N ILE A 36 26.38 -7.10 -6.92
CA ILE A 36 27.55 -7.94 -6.65
C ILE A 36 27.68 -9.05 -7.69
N THR A 37 26.61 -9.79 -7.98
CA THR A 37 26.65 -10.88 -8.97
C THR A 37 27.00 -10.37 -10.36
N ARG A 38 26.51 -9.21 -10.73
CA ARG A 38 26.75 -8.63 -12.06
C ARG A 38 28.15 -8.07 -12.24
N PHE A 39 28.69 -7.37 -11.22
CA PHE A 39 29.97 -6.64 -11.37
C PHE A 39 31.16 -7.32 -10.72
N VAL A 40 30.98 -8.21 -9.75
CA VAL A 40 32.06 -8.91 -9.05
C VAL A 40 32.18 -10.34 -9.53
N LEU A 41 31.03 -11.03 -9.71
CA LEU A 41 31.04 -12.44 -10.15
C LEU A 41 30.95 -12.59 -11.68
N GLU A 42 30.60 -11.50 -12.39
CA GLU A 42 30.34 -11.49 -13.84
C GLU A 42 29.25 -12.48 -14.30
N GLU A 43 28.48 -13.01 -13.37
CA GLU A 43 27.35 -13.93 -13.61
C GLU A 43 26.04 -13.27 -13.19
N PRO A 44 25.30 -12.61 -14.12
CA PRO A 44 24.05 -11.94 -13.77
C PRO A 44 22.96 -12.94 -13.40
N ALA A 45 22.41 -12.79 -12.18
CA ALA A 45 21.29 -13.59 -11.71
C ALA A 45 19.95 -12.96 -12.20
N GLU A 46 19.43 -13.38 -13.34
CA GLU A 46 18.22 -12.81 -13.98
C GLU A 46 16.98 -12.88 -13.08
N TRP A 47 16.86 -13.92 -12.26
CA TRP A 47 15.73 -14.10 -11.35
C TRP A 47 15.63 -13.01 -10.26
N THR A 48 16.76 -12.38 -9.90
CA THR A 48 16.78 -11.32 -8.86
C THR A 48 16.00 -10.09 -9.29
N GLU A 49 16.06 -9.70 -10.56
CA GLU A 49 15.30 -8.56 -11.08
C GLU A 49 13.79 -8.76 -10.91
N VAL A 50 13.34 -9.97 -11.19
CA VAL A 50 11.91 -10.31 -11.05
C VAL A 50 11.47 -10.28 -9.58
N MET A 51 12.32 -10.83 -8.69
CA MET A 51 12.05 -10.84 -7.24
C MET A 51 12.04 -9.42 -6.66
N ILE A 52 12.92 -8.53 -7.11
CA ILE A 52 12.91 -7.12 -6.71
C ILE A 52 11.58 -6.47 -7.10
N ARG A 53 11.15 -6.61 -8.36
CA ARG A 53 9.87 -6.05 -8.84
C ARG A 53 8.69 -6.60 -8.06
N PHE A 54 8.69 -7.90 -7.78
CA PHE A 54 7.68 -8.57 -6.97
C PHE A 54 7.60 -7.96 -5.56
N SER A 55 8.75 -7.84 -4.89
CA SER A 55 8.84 -7.25 -3.55
C SER A 55 8.38 -5.79 -3.53
N LEU A 56 8.71 -4.99 -4.55
CA LEU A 56 8.26 -3.59 -4.66
C LEU A 56 6.75 -3.48 -4.86
N ILE A 57 6.13 -4.36 -5.65
CA ILE A 57 4.67 -4.38 -5.82
C ILE A 57 4.00 -4.65 -4.47
N TRP A 58 4.43 -5.67 -3.74
CA TRP A 58 3.89 -5.98 -2.42
C TRP A 58 4.13 -4.86 -1.42
N MET A 59 5.31 -4.25 -1.43
CA MET A 59 5.63 -3.10 -0.58
C MET A 59 4.64 -1.96 -0.79
N VAL A 60 4.40 -1.57 -2.05
CA VAL A 60 3.51 -0.45 -2.37
C VAL A 60 2.09 -0.74 -1.93
N PHE A 61 1.51 -1.87 -2.35
CA PHE A 61 0.11 -2.16 -2.05
C PHE A 61 -0.16 -2.43 -0.57
N MET A 62 0.79 -3.02 0.15
CA MET A 62 0.68 -3.22 1.61
C MET A 62 1.00 -1.95 2.42
N GLY A 63 1.66 -0.95 1.83
CA GLY A 63 1.89 0.36 2.44
C GLY A 63 0.69 1.30 2.36
N ILE A 64 -0.17 1.15 1.35
CA ILE A 64 -1.34 2.02 1.10
C ILE A 64 -2.30 2.11 2.31
N PRO A 65 -2.68 1.01 3.00
CA PRO A 65 -3.57 1.06 4.16
C PRO A 65 -3.10 2.04 5.24
N MET A 66 -1.80 2.05 5.53
CA MET A 66 -1.22 2.95 6.52
C MET A 66 -1.24 4.41 6.05
N ALA A 67 -1.00 4.66 4.76
CA ALA A 67 -1.07 6.01 4.19
C ALA A 67 -2.48 6.60 4.32
N PHE A 68 -3.52 5.81 4.04
CA PHE A 68 -4.90 6.23 4.27
C PHE A 68 -5.24 6.42 5.74
N ARG A 69 -4.72 5.56 6.63
CA ARG A 69 -4.97 5.66 8.08
C ARG A 69 -4.35 6.91 8.68
N GLN A 70 -3.18 7.30 8.23
CA GLN A 70 -2.48 8.50 8.68
C GLN A 70 -3.00 9.80 8.05
N GLY A 71 -3.98 9.70 7.14
CA GLY A 71 -4.54 10.87 6.48
C GLY A 71 -3.49 11.65 5.67
N ALA A 72 -2.55 10.96 5.02
CA ALA A 72 -1.39 11.57 4.33
C ALA A 72 -1.78 12.46 3.13
N MET A 73 -2.97 13.04 3.14
CA MET A 73 -3.46 13.98 2.12
C MET A 73 -3.17 15.43 2.55
N VAL A 74 -1.91 15.83 2.47
CA VAL A 74 -1.41 17.17 2.84
C VAL A 74 -2.24 18.30 2.22
N SER A 75 -2.74 18.14 1.02
CA SER A 75 -3.57 19.15 0.32
C SER A 75 -4.91 19.41 1.02
N VAL A 76 -5.46 18.44 1.70
CA VAL A 76 -6.73 18.56 2.44
C VAL A 76 -6.51 19.27 3.76
N ASP A 77 -5.37 19.09 4.40
CA ASP A 77 -5.04 19.73 5.68
C ASP A 77 -4.95 21.26 5.56
N VAL A 78 -4.40 21.76 4.46
CA VAL A 78 -4.35 23.20 4.19
C VAL A 78 -5.76 23.79 4.07
N LEU A 79 -6.63 23.13 3.30
CA LEU A 79 -8.02 23.58 3.13
C LEU A 79 -8.82 23.43 4.44
N HIS A 80 -8.52 22.41 5.23
CA HIS A 80 -9.13 22.15 6.52
C HIS A 80 -8.83 23.23 7.57
N ARG A 81 -7.64 23.87 7.51
CA ARG A 81 -7.28 24.99 8.40
C ARG A 81 -8.16 26.22 8.19
N TRP A 82 -8.58 26.47 6.95
CA TRP A 82 -9.39 27.66 6.58
C TRP A 82 -10.90 27.36 6.62
N ALA A 83 -11.28 26.10 6.77
CA ALA A 83 -12.67 25.66 6.71
C ALA A 83 -13.38 25.79 8.07
N GLY A 84 -14.62 26.29 8.06
CA GLY A 84 -15.52 26.26 9.22
C GLY A 84 -15.97 24.83 9.56
N PRO A 85 -16.57 24.61 10.76
CA PRO A 85 -16.88 23.28 11.26
C PRO A 85 -17.83 22.44 10.38
N ARG A 86 -18.70 23.10 9.61
CA ARG A 86 -19.56 22.43 8.61
C ARG A 86 -18.78 22.01 7.38
N MET A 87 -17.88 22.89 6.87
CA MET A 87 -17.07 22.62 5.71
C MET A 87 -16.05 21.50 5.97
N LYS A 88 -15.49 21.43 7.18
CA LYS A 88 -14.62 20.33 7.62
C LYS A 88 -15.28 18.96 7.45
N ARG A 89 -16.54 18.84 7.92
CA ARG A 89 -17.28 17.58 7.80
C ARG A 89 -17.62 17.22 6.35
N VAL A 90 -17.89 18.20 5.50
CA VAL A 90 -18.11 17.98 4.06
C VAL A 90 -16.81 17.50 3.40
N LEU A 91 -15.67 18.15 3.69
CA LEU A 91 -14.38 17.74 3.18
C LEU A 91 -14.01 16.31 3.59
N ASP A 92 -14.16 15.98 4.88
CA ASP A 92 -13.87 14.61 5.37
C ASP A 92 -14.74 13.56 4.64
N THR A 93 -16.01 13.89 4.40
CA THR A 93 -16.92 12.98 3.67
C THR A 93 -16.53 12.86 2.20
N VAL A 94 -16.19 13.94 1.54
CA VAL A 94 -15.75 13.92 0.13
C VAL A 94 -14.46 13.12 -0.02
N VAL A 95 -13.48 13.33 0.87
CA VAL A 95 -12.23 12.56 0.88
C VAL A 95 -12.48 11.07 1.09
N MET A 96 -13.35 10.72 2.04
CA MET A 96 -13.71 9.33 2.30
C MET A 96 -14.33 8.68 1.05
N ILE A 97 -15.29 9.34 0.40
CA ILE A 97 -15.95 8.82 -0.81
C ILE A 97 -14.95 8.67 -1.96
N ALA A 98 -14.12 9.69 -2.19
CA ALA A 98 -13.10 9.67 -3.23
C ALA A 98 -12.09 8.54 -3.00
N SER A 99 -11.60 8.39 -1.77
CA SER A 99 -10.67 7.32 -1.40
C SER A 99 -11.29 5.94 -1.53
N LEU A 100 -12.53 5.76 -1.10
CA LEU A 100 -13.24 4.48 -1.27
C LEU A 100 -13.49 4.14 -2.73
N SER A 101 -13.84 5.14 -3.57
CA SER A 101 -14.02 4.92 -5.01
C SER A 101 -12.72 4.50 -5.69
N LEU A 102 -11.60 5.16 -5.35
CA LEU A 102 -10.27 4.79 -5.86
C LEU A 102 -9.90 3.35 -5.46
N VAL A 103 -10.08 3.03 -4.18
CA VAL A 103 -9.75 1.69 -3.67
C VAL A 103 -10.66 0.62 -4.28
N ALA A 104 -11.95 0.91 -4.50
CA ALA A 104 -12.86 -0.01 -5.20
C ALA A 104 -12.38 -0.31 -6.63
N VAL A 105 -11.92 0.70 -7.37
CA VAL A 105 -11.33 0.50 -8.70
C VAL A 105 -10.08 -0.36 -8.60
N ILE A 106 -9.19 -0.11 -7.64
CA ILE A 106 -7.97 -0.91 -7.43
C ILE A 106 -8.33 -2.38 -7.15
N ILE A 107 -9.34 -2.65 -6.33
CA ILE A 107 -9.77 -4.01 -6.01
C ILE A 107 -10.32 -4.71 -7.26
N ILE A 108 -11.23 -4.06 -7.99
CA ILE A 108 -11.90 -4.65 -9.17
C ILE A 108 -10.87 -4.91 -10.28
N VAL A 109 -10.12 -3.87 -10.65
CA VAL A 109 -9.11 -3.97 -11.70
C VAL A 109 -7.96 -4.89 -11.28
N GLY A 110 -7.51 -4.80 -10.03
CA GLY A 110 -6.46 -5.66 -9.48
C GLY A 110 -6.86 -7.13 -9.47
N TRP A 111 -8.13 -7.43 -9.20
CA TRP A 111 -8.65 -8.80 -9.30
C TRP A 111 -8.60 -9.35 -10.73
N ASP A 112 -9.05 -8.58 -11.71
CA ASP A 112 -8.97 -8.96 -13.12
C ASP A 112 -7.52 -9.16 -13.59
N TYR A 113 -6.61 -8.27 -13.18
CA TYR A 113 -5.19 -8.43 -13.47
C TYR A 113 -4.61 -9.70 -12.83
N SER A 114 -4.97 -10.00 -11.58
CA SER A 114 -4.54 -11.21 -10.89
C SER A 114 -4.98 -12.46 -11.65
N LEU A 115 -6.22 -12.50 -12.13
CA LEU A 115 -6.73 -13.64 -12.89
C LEU A 115 -5.99 -13.82 -14.23
N ARG A 116 -5.70 -12.75 -14.94
CA ARG A 116 -4.92 -12.78 -16.18
C ARG A 116 -3.46 -13.19 -15.94
N GLY A 117 -2.92 -12.84 -14.78
CA GLY A 117 -1.58 -13.23 -14.36
C GLY A 117 -1.38 -14.74 -14.18
N LYS A 118 -2.46 -15.53 -14.05
CA LYS A 118 -2.37 -17.00 -13.94
C LYS A 118 -1.78 -17.68 -15.17
N VAL A 119 -1.97 -17.08 -16.33
CA VAL A 119 -1.50 -17.62 -17.63
C VAL A 119 -0.09 -17.13 -17.95
N GLN A 120 0.40 -16.11 -17.24
CA GLN A 120 1.71 -15.54 -17.45
C GLN A 120 2.72 -16.18 -16.50
N THR A 121 3.76 -16.80 -17.06
CA THR A 121 4.89 -17.33 -16.32
C THR A 121 5.95 -16.26 -16.10
N ILE A 122 6.69 -16.39 -15.02
CA ILE A 122 7.79 -15.48 -14.68
C ILE A 122 9.03 -15.91 -15.45
N ILE A 123 9.61 -15.02 -16.28
CA ILE A 123 10.88 -15.29 -16.98
C ILE A 123 11.98 -15.53 -15.95
N GLY A 124 12.65 -16.68 -16.03
CA GLY A 124 13.67 -17.10 -15.07
C GLY A 124 13.17 -17.88 -13.85
N LEU A 125 11.83 -17.97 -13.67
CA LEU A 125 11.15 -18.77 -12.64
C LEU A 125 9.85 -19.32 -13.22
N GLU A 126 9.97 -20.20 -14.23
CA GLU A 126 8.84 -20.69 -15.03
C GLU A 126 7.76 -21.46 -14.23
N GLU A 127 8.10 -21.95 -13.05
CA GLU A 127 7.16 -22.61 -12.14
C GLU A 127 6.22 -21.66 -11.41
N TYR A 128 6.52 -20.34 -11.38
CA TYR A 128 5.73 -19.36 -10.66
C TYR A 128 4.93 -18.48 -11.61
N SER A 129 3.64 -18.34 -11.30
CA SER A 129 2.73 -17.47 -12.04
C SER A 129 2.83 -16.01 -11.56
N MET A 130 2.67 -15.05 -12.47
CA MET A 130 2.52 -13.62 -12.16
C MET A 130 1.30 -13.31 -11.29
N PHE A 131 0.39 -14.26 -11.12
CA PHE A 131 -0.74 -14.16 -10.20
C PHE A 131 -0.32 -13.71 -8.78
N TRP A 132 0.78 -14.25 -8.25
CA TRP A 132 1.27 -13.92 -6.92
C TRP A 132 1.76 -12.48 -6.76
N ALA A 133 2.23 -11.86 -7.84
CA ALA A 133 2.57 -10.44 -7.84
C ALA A 133 1.31 -9.57 -7.82
N TYR A 134 0.35 -9.89 -8.69
CA TYR A 134 -0.84 -9.05 -8.89
C TYR A 134 -1.88 -9.17 -7.79
N ILE A 135 -1.93 -10.27 -7.02
CA ILE A 135 -2.84 -10.43 -5.90
C ILE A 135 -2.58 -9.42 -4.76
N ALA A 136 -1.40 -8.81 -4.73
CA ALA A 136 -1.08 -7.71 -3.82
C ALA A 136 -2.03 -6.52 -4.00
N MET A 137 -2.51 -6.25 -5.23
CA MET A 137 -3.42 -5.14 -5.54
C MET A 137 -4.77 -5.28 -4.81
N PRO A 138 -5.55 -6.35 -5.02
CA PRO A 138 -6.84 -6.49 -4.34
C PRO A 138 -6.68 -6.68 -2.82
N LEU A 139 -5.62 -7.34 -2.35
CA LEU A 139 -5.37 -7.50 -0.92
C LEU A 139 -5.04 -6.16 -0.24
N GLY A 140 -4.11 -5.39 -0.83
CA GLY A 140 -3.79 -4.04 -0.34
C GLY A 140 -5.00 -3.12 -0.37
N GLY A 141 -5.83 -3.22 -1.42
CA GLY A 141 -7.10 -2.52 -1.51
C GLY A 141 -8.06 -2.87 -0.37
N LEU A 142 -8.25 -4.16 -0.07
CA LEU A 142 -9.12 -4.60 1.04
C LEU A 142 -8.65 -4.06 2.39
N PHE A 143 -7.36 -4.12 2.68
CA PHE A 143 -6.81 -3.53 3.91
C PHE A 143 -6.94 -2.00 3.93
N SER A 144 -6.85 -1.35 2.76
CA SER A 144 -7.03 0.11 2.63
C SER A 144 -8.44 0.56 2.97
N VAL A 145 -9.47 -0.23 2.65
CA VAL A 145 -10.86 0.06 3.06
C VAL A 145 -10.97 0.19 4.58
N LEU A 146 -10.31 -0.71 5.32
CA LEU A 146 -10.29 -0.65 6.80
C LEU A 146 -9.60 0.63 7.28
N GLY A 147 -8.45 0.99 6.69
CA GLY A 147 -7.73 2.21 7.02
C GLY A 147 -8.52 3.49 6.75
N ILE A 148 -9.23 3.57 5.61
CA ILE A 148 -10.09 4.73 5.26
C ILE A 148 -11.23 4.87 6.26
N ILE A 149 -11.93 3.78 6.57
CA ILE A 149 -13.03 3.78 7.54
C ILE A 149 -12.51 4.11 8.94
N GLY A 150 -11.36 3.56 9.32
CA GLY A 150 -10.70 3.88 10.60
C GLY A 150 -10.37 5.36 10.73
N ASN A 151 -9.80 5.97 9.70
CA ASN A 151 -9.47 7.39 9.67
C ASN A 151 -10.72 8.29 9.75
N PHE A 152 -11.84 7.87 9.15
CA PHE A 152 -13.10 8.62 9.24
C PHE A 152 -13.68 8.63 10.65
N PHE A 153 -13.60 7.50 11.40
CA PHE A 153 -14.12 7.42 12.77
C PHE A 153 -13.18 8.00 13.84
N ASP A 154 -11.89 8.01 13.58
CA ASP A 154 -10.84 8.50 14.48
C ASP A 154 -9.73 9.12 13.63
N PRO A 155 -9.91 10.38 13.17
CA PRO A 155 -8.96 11.03 12.29
C PRO A 155 -7.63 11.26 13.03
N VAL A 156 -6.59 10.53 12.62
CA VAL A 156 -5.22 10.78 13.06
C VAL A 156 -4.70 11.93 12.23
N ARG A 157 -4.73 13.13 12.80
CA ARG A 157 -4.09 14.29 12.21
C ARG A 157 -2.66 14.33 12.72
N MET A 158 -1.68 14.12 11.84
CA MET A 158 -0.33 14.55 12.14
C MET A 158 -0.36 16.07 12.13
N GLU A 159 -0.60 16.66 13.29
CA GLU A 159 -0.40 18.09 13.47
C GLU A 159 1.08 18.36 13.22
N LEU A 160 1.37 19.14 12.18
CA LEU A 160 2.68 19.78 11.99
C LEU A 160 2.89 20.84 13.09
N GLU A 161 2.63 20.48 14.33
CA GLU A 161 2.78 21.36 15.50
C GLU A 161 4.25 21.53 15.94
N THR A 162 5.19 20.88 15.28
CA THR A 162 6.61 20.91 15.71
C THR A 162 7.51 21.70 14.76
N ALA A 163 6.97 22.54 13.89
CA ALA A 163 7.75 23.31 12.92
C ALA A 163 7.48 24.83 13.00
N LEU A 164 7.30 25.38 14.22
CA LEU A 164 7.42 26.81 14.49
C LEU A 164 8.16 27.04 15.80
#